data_c5607be715d613c90f7a8b10eb303460
#
_entry.id   c5607be715d613c90f7a8b10eb303460
#
_cell.length_a   1.000
_cell.length_b   1.000
_cell.length_c   1.000
_cell.angle_alpha   90.00
_cell.angle_beta   90.00
_cell.angle_gamma   90.00
#
_symmetry.space_group_name_H-M   'P 1'
#
loop_
_entity.id
_entity.type
_entity.pdbx_description
1 polymer ?
#
loop_
_entity_poly.entity_id
_entity_poly.type
_entity_poly.pdbx_seq_one_letter_code
_entity_poly.pdbx_strand_id
1 'polypeptide(L)'
;MKKKLLAAMLAFCFALCGVGCNDKEKSGAANTSVFAVSSGDKILQSYDVSTAAGAALKKDAESKRKQTVEISAYKNEYESKQILFTSDKDVESYDVTFSDLTCGENTIGKENITLYHEYYHLVETIYDAESKMIPGMYPDALIPLADAKRLGFNKVKAGNTQGVYATLYVPKTAAAGVYTGTATVTLDGTANTLPVRVRVFDYTLPDEVSIM
;
A
#
# COMPACT_ATOMS: atom_id res chain seq x y z
N MET A 1 -47.06 -55.26 46.15
CA MET A 1 -47.87 -54.11 46.61
C MET A 1 -47.48 -52.92 45.73
N LYS A 2 -48.21 -52.67 44.70
CA LYS A 2 -49.15 -51.57 44.39
C LYS A 2 -48.61 -50.17 44.68
N LYS A 3 -48.42 -49.36 43.59
CA LYS A 3 -49.01 -48.04 43.38
C LYS A 3 -48.46 -47.50 42.04
N LYS A 4 -49.19 -47.55 41.05
CA LYS A 4 -50.12 -46.56 40.36
C LYS A 4 -49.37 -45.40 39.71
N LEU A 5 -49.40 -45.50 38.35
CA LEU A 5 -49.18 -44.45 37.37
C LEU A 5 -50.20 -43.30 37.54
N LEU A 6 -49.75 -42.09 37.26
CA LEU A 6 -50.62 -41.02 36.78
C LEU A 6 -49.92 -40.26 35.63
N ALA A 7 -50.48 -40.39 34.46
CA ALA A 7 -50.12 -39.68 33.26
C ALA A 7 -50.68 -38.25 33.30
N ALA A 8 -49.85 -37.24 33.00
CA ALA A 8 -50.30 -35.91 32.68
C ALA A 8 -49.84 -35.58 31.25
N MET A 9 -50.82 -35.50 30.39
CA MET A 9 -50.71 -35.12 29.01
C MET A 9 -50.65 -33.58 28.96
N LEU A 10 -49.52 -32.98 28.58
CA LEU A 10 -49.43 -31.54 28.34
C LEU A 10 -49.32 -31.31 26.84
N ALA A 11 -50.36 -30.72 26.25
CA ALA A 11 -50.40 -30.28 24.87
C ALA A 11 -49.42 -29.11 24.69
N PHE A 12 -48.45 -29.28 23.81
CA PHE A 12 -47.51 -28.21 23.46
C PHE A 12 -47.98 -27.59 22.12
N CYS A 13 -48.51 -26.39 22.20
CA CYS A 13 -48.78 -25.57 21.03
C CYS A 13 -47.46 -25.21 20.34
N PHE A 14 -47.25 -25.68 19.11
CA PHE A 14 -46.21 -25.19 18.21
C PHE A 14 -46.59 -23.81 17.71
N ALA A 15 -46.03 -22.76 18.32
CA ALA A 15 -45.93 -21.45 17.68
C ALA A 15 -44.80 -21.49 16.69
N LEU A 16 -45.08 -21.48 15.38
CA LEU A 16 -44.11 -21.21 14.33
C LEU A 16 -43.63 -19.74 14.44
N CYS A 17 -42.60 -19.49 15.22
CA CYS A 17 -41.81 -18.29 15.05
C CYS A 17 -40.88 -18.54 13.86
N GLY A 18 -41.19 -17.91 12.71
CA GLY A 18 -40.28 -17.80 11.60
C GLY A 18 -39.02 -17.05 12.06
N VAL A 19 -37.95 -17.78 12.38
CA VAL A 19 -36.61 -17.22 12.50
C VAL A 19 -36.17 -16.94 11.09
N GLY A 20 -36.31 -15.69 10.66
CA GLY A 20 -35.60 -15.19 9.50
C GLY A 20 -34.10 -15.33 9.79
N CYS A 21 -33.44 -16.30 9.16
CA CYS A 21 -32.01 -16.33 9.08
C CYS A 21 -31.57 -15.04 8.38
N ASN A 22 -31.14 -14.08 9.16
CA ASN A 22 -30.38 -12.96 8.68
C ASN A 22 -28.95 -13.50 8.54
N ASP A 23 -28.66 -14.13 7.40
CA ASP A 23 -27.29 -14.44 6.99
C ASP A 23 -26.56 -13.12 6.77
N LYS A 24 -26.12 -12.51 7.88
CA LYS A 24 -24.99 -11.61 7.80
C LYS A 24 -23.82 -12.51 7.38
N GLU A 25 -23.52 -12.49 6.08
CA GLU A 25 -22.23 -12.95 5.60
C GLU A 25 -21.19 -12.38 6.57
N LYS A 26 -20.50 -13.24 7.27
CA LYS A 26 -19.26 -12.87 7.98
C LYS A 26 -18.30 -12.46 6.88
N SER A 27 -18.25 -11.18 6.55
CA SER A 27 -17.26 -10.61 5.68
C SER A 27 -15.90 -10.94 6.32
N GLY A 28 -15.25 -11.98 5.82
CA GLY A 28 -13.87 -12.32 6.22
C GLY A 28 -13.00 -11.07 6.09
N ALA A 29 -11.92 -10.96 6.87
CA ALA A 29 -10.95 -9.88 6.73
C ALA A 29 -10.49 -9.78 5.27
N ALA A 30 -10.25 -8.56 4.77
CA ALA A 30 -9.70 -8.37 3.43
C ALA A 30 -8.30 -8.99 3.35
N ASN A 31 -8.02 -9.70 2.25
CA ASN A 31 -6.67 -10.16 1.97
C ASN A 31 -5.91 -9.01 1.31
N THR A 32 -4.99 -8.42 2.07
CA THR A 32 -4.22 -7.25 1.65
C THR A 32 -2.75 -7.63 1.46
N SER A 33 -2.09 -6.99 0.51
CA SER A 33 -0.65 -7.11 0.30
C SER A 33 -0.05 -5.71 0.25
N VAL A 34 0.98 -5.47 1.06
CA VAL A 34 1.74 -4.21 1.09
C VAL A 34 3.20 -4.51 0.78
N PHE A 35 3.81 -3.72 -0.10
CA PHE A 35 5.18 -3.93 -0.56
C PHE A 35 5.79 -2.61 -1.06
N ALA A 36 7.11 -2.57 -1.16
CA ALA A 36 7.86 -1.47 -1.75
C ALA A 36 8.41 -1.86 -3.12
N VAL A 37 8.55 -0.87 -4.02
CA VAL A 37 9.28 -1.02 -5.28
C VAL A 37 10.17 0.20 -5.54
N SER A 38 11.03 0.12 -6.54
CA SER A 38 11.88 1.26 -6.93
C SER A 38 11.03 2.43 -7.44
N SER A 39 11.50 3.64 -7.20
CA SER A 39 10.84 4.88 -7.69
C SER A 39 10.71 4.96 -9.20
N GLY A 40 11.59 4.30 -9.95
CA GLY A 40 11.55 4.26 -11.41
C GLY A 40 10.65 3.18 -12.01
N ASP A 41 10.11 2.27 -11.22
CA ASP A 41 9.26 1.20 -11.73
C ASP A 41 7.83 1.72 -12.00
N LYS A 42 7.31 1.43 -13.20
CA LYS A 42 5.92 1.73 -13.56
C LYS A 42 5.03 0.51 -13.29
N ILE A 43 4.37 0.50 -12.15
CA ILE A 43 3.47 -0.59 -11.75
C ILE A 43 2.04 -0.19 -12.13
N LEU A 44 1.42 -0.92 -13.06
CA LEU A 44 0.05 -0.66 -13.49
C LEU A 44 -0.94 -0.90 -12.35
N GLN A 45 -2.06 -0.18 -12.40
CA GLN A 45 -3.14 -0.37 -11.44
C GLN A 45 -3.74 -1.78 -11.50
N SER A 46 -3.83 -2.34 -12.70
CA SER A 46 -4.27 -3.73 -12.97
C SER A 46 -3.62 -4.27 -14.24
N TYR A 47 -3.68 -5.59 -14.43
CA TYR A 47 -3.10 -6.28 -15.57
C TYR A 47 -4.13 -7.20 -16.23
N ASP A 48 -4.30 -7.11 -17.54
CA ASP A 48 -5.08 -8.09 -18.30
C ASP A 48 -4.26 -9.38 -18.48
N VAL A 49 -4.43 -10.31 -17.56
CA VAL A 49 -3.72 -11.60 -17.57
C VAL A 49 -4.26 -12.60 -18.58
N SER A 50 -5.33 -12.27 -19.31
CA SER A 50 -5.80 -13.07 -20.44
C SER A 50 -4.86 -12.97 -21.65
N THR A 51 -4.05 -11.91 -21.71
CA THR A 51 -3.01 -11.69 -22.71
C THR A 51 -1.64 -12.14 -22.22
N ALA A 52 -0.80 -12.68 -23.12
CA ALA A 52 0.56 -13.08 -22.78
C ALA A 52 1.41 -11.88 -22.31
N ALA A 53 1.24 -10.70 -22.91
CA ALA A 53 1.94 -9.47 -22.54
C ALA A 53 1.53 -8.99 -21.14
N GLY A 54 0.24 -8.95 -20.84
CA GLY A 54 -0.25 -8.57 -19.51
C GLY A 54 0.17 -9.53 -18.41
N ALA A 55 0.14 -10.86 -18.68
CA ALA A 55 0.63 -11.85 -17.74
C ALA A 55 2.14 -11.72 -17.48
N ALA A 56 2.94 -11.43 -18.51
CA ALA A 56 4.39 -11.23 -18.40
C ALA A 56 4.71 -9.97 -17.56
N LEU A 57 4.03 -8.84 -17.83
CA LEU A 57 4.22 -7.61 -17.08
C LEU A 57 3.77 -7.74 -15.61
N LYS A 58 2.69 -8.46 -15.34
CA LYS A 58 2.28 -8.76 -13.96
C LYS A 58 3.36 -9.55 -13.22
N LYS A 59 3.90 -10.59 -13.85
CA LYS A 59 4.99 -11.39 -13.26
C LYS A 59 6.25 -10.55 -13.01
N ASP A 60 6.61 -9.66 -13.94
CA ASP A 60 7.72 -8.72 -13.77
C ASP A 60 7.47 -7.79 -12.58
N ALA A 61 6.31 -7.16 -12.50
CA ALA A 61 5.92 -6.31 -11.39
C ALA A 61 5.96 -7.04 -10.03
N GLU A 62 5.49 -8.29 -9.99
CA GLU A 62 5.54 -9.13 -8.78
C GLU A 62 6.98 -9.44 -8.36
N SER A 63 7.90 -9.63 -9.30
CA SER A 63 9.32 -9.91 -9.02
C SER A 63 10.05 -8.72 -8.37
N LYS A 64 9.56 -7.50 -8.55
CA LYS A 64 10.12 -6.26 -8.02
C LYS A 64 9.68 -5.95 -6.58
N ARG A 65 8.67 -6.65 -6.06
CA ARG A 65 8.12 -6.42 -4.71
C ARG A 65 9.15 -6.70 -3.63
N LYS A 66 9.31 -5.75 -2.70
CA LYS A 66 10.17 -5.86 -1.52
C LYS A 66 9.34 -5.71 -0.26
N GLN A 67 9.70 -6.45 0.78
CA GLN A 67 9.06 -6.38 2.10
C GLN A 67 9.77 -5.37 3.04
N THR A 68 10.71 -4.61 2.49
CA THR A 68 11.45 -3.55 3.18
C THR A 68 11.59 -2.36 2.24
N VAL A 69 11.39 -1.17 2.77
CA VAL A 69 11.70 0.10 2.08
C VAL A 69 13.19 0.36 2.23
N GLU A 70 13.98 0.05 1.20
CA GLU A 70 15.43 0.26 1.23
C GLU A 70 15.80 1.48 0.41
N ILE A 71 16.50 2.42 1.04
CA ILE A 71 17.02 3.66 0.45
C ILE A 71 18.52 3.71 0.72
N SER A 72 19.29 4.22 -0.25
CA SER A 72 20.68 4.61 -0.07
C SER A 72 20.84 6.03 -0.60
N ALA A 73 21.35 6.94 0.22
CA ALA A 73 21.44 8.36 -0.10
C ALA A 73 22.68 8.99 0.48
N TYR A 74 23.11 10.07 -0.14
CA TYR A 74 24.09 11.01 0.42
C TYR A 74 23.39 12.05 1.30
N LYS A 75 24.16 12.80 2.08
CA LYS A 75 23.65 13.98 2.79
C LYS A 75 23.30 15.06 1.76
N ASN A 76 22.24 15.84 2.02
CA ASN A 76 21.69 16.83 1.09
C ASN A 76 21.12 16.23 -0.21
N GLU A 77 20.55 15.02 -0.12
CA GLU A 77 19.97 14.31 -1.26
C GLU A 77 18.49 14.01 -1.03
N TYR A 78 17.75 14.00 -2.14
CA TYR A 78 16.39 13.49 -2.19
C TYR A 78 16.40 12.12 -2.85
N GLU A 79 15.86 11.13 -2.15
CA GLU A 79 15.68 9.78 -2.67
C GLU A 79 14.25 9.30 -2.46
N SER A 80 13.79 8.47 -3.39
CA SER A 80 12.37 8.10 -3.39
C SER A 80 12.15 6.59 -3.51
N LYS A 81 11.01 6.14 -2.98
CA LYS A 81 10.48 4.79 -3.14
C LYS A 81 8.96 4.85 -3.30
N GLN A 82 8.41 3.83 -3.94
CA GLN A 82 6.98 3.62 -4.00
C GLN A 82 6.57 2.60 -2.94
N ILE A 83 5.52 2.92 -2.19
CA ILE A 83 4.82 2.02 -1.27
C ILE A 83 3.52 1.65 -1.94
N LEU A 84 3.37 0.38 -2.33
CA LEU A 84 2.20 -0.10 -3.04
C LEU A 84 1.41 -1.08 -2.18
N PHE A 85 0.12 -1.14 -2.45
CA PHE A 85 -0.76 -2.09 -1.80
C PHE A 85 -1.90 -2.53 -2.72
N THR A 86 -2.40 -3.72 -2.44
CA THR A 86 -3.57 -4.32 -3.10
C THR A 86 -4.52 -4.88 -2.04
N SER A 87 -5.80 -4.97 -2.37
CA SER A 87 -6.82 -5.62 -1.54
C SER A 87 -7.77 -6.42 -2.42
N ASP A 88 -8.25 -7.56 -1.94
CA ASP A 88 -9.31 -8.34 -2.60
C ASP A 88 -10.70 -7.76 -2.37
N LYS A 89 -10.82 -6.67 -1.60
CA LYS A 89 -12.04 -5.90 -1.37
C LYS A 89 -11.82 -4.43 -1.66
N ASP A 90 -12.90 -3.70 -1.91
CA ASP A 90 -12.87 -2.24 -1.98
C ASP A 90 -12.32 -1.68 -0.67
N VAL A 91 -11.44 -0.69 -0.79
CA VAL A 91 -10.89 0.11 0.31
C VAL A 91 -11.53 1.49 0.22
N GLU A 92 -12.30 1.86 1.24
CA GLU A 92 -13.00 3.16 1.28
C GLU A 92 -12.09 4.30 1.73
N SER A 93 -11.03 3.97 2.47
CA SER A 93 -10.02 4.96 2.84
C SER A 93 -8.67 4.32 3.09
N TYR A 94 -7.61 4.96 2.62
CA TYR A 94 -6.27 4.58 3.03
C TYR A 94 -5.44 5.80 3.49
N ASP A 95 -4.42 5.50 4.28
CA ASP A 95 -3.39 6.44 4.69
C ASP A 95 -2.02 5.77 4.70
N VAL A 96 -0.96 6.55 4.53
CA VAL A 96 0.43 6.10 4.66
C VAL A 96 1.16 7.08 5.56
N THR A 97 1.88 6.54 6.54
CA THR A 97 2.69 7.32 7.47
C THR A 97 4.05 6.68 7.67
N PHE A 98 5.02 7.47 8.10
CA PHE A 98 6.33 6.98 8.49
C PHE A 98 6.60 7.34 9.95
N SER A 99 7.39 6.50 10.63
CA SER A 99 8.03 6.88 11.88
C SER A 99 9.24 7.76 11.60
N ASP A 100 9.77 8.39 12.63
CA ASP A 100 11.13 8.91 12.57
C ASP A 100 12.11 7.76 12.26
N LEU A 101 13.20 8.10 11.58
CA LEU A 101 14.27 7.16 11.23
C LEU A 101 15.44 7.36 12.19
N THR A 102 15.88 6.30 12.86
CA THR A 102 16.88 6.38 13.93
C THR A 102 18.14 5.57 13.62
N CYS A 103 19.31 6.11 13.98
CA CYS A 103 20.61 5.47 13.93
C CYS A 103 21.41 5.81 15.22
N GLY A 104 21.36 4.93 16.22
CA GLY A 104 21.85 5.22 17.56
C GLY A 104 21.12 6.43 18.15
N GLU A 105 21.85 7.50 18.52
CA GLU A 105 21.27 8.75 19.03
C GLU A 105 20.84 9.73 17.92
N ASN A 106 21.16 9.43 16.65
CA ASN A 106 20.84 10.30 15.53
C ASN A 106 19.44 9.99 14.98
N THR A 107 18.74 11.03 14.58
CA THR A 107 17.38 10.93 14.03
C THR A 107 17.25 11.77 12.76
N ILE A 108 16.59 11.20 11.75
CA ILE A 108 16.00 11.91 10.63
C ILE A 108 14.50 11.89 10.87
N GLY A 109 13.93 13.06 11.19
CA GLY A 109 12.51 13.17 11.50
C GLY A 109 11.63 12.92 10.29
N LYS A 110 10.45 12.37 10.52
CA LYS A 110 9.46 12.04 9.48
C LYS A 110 8.99 13.23 8.65
N GLU A 111 9.17 14.47 9.15
CA GLU A 111 8.91 15.70 8.40
C GLU A 111 9.80 15.86 7.16
N ASN A 112 10.91 15.12 7.09
CA ASN A 112 11.78 15.03 5.91
C ASN A 112 11.24 14.04 4.85
N ILE A 113 10.09 13.41 5.09
CA ILE A 113 9.47 12.48 4.14
C ILE A 113 8.18 13.11 3.60
N THR A 114 8.17 13.37 2.30
CA THR A 114 6.99 13.87 1.60
C THR A 114 6.30 12.72 0.89
N LEU A 115 4.96 12.65 1.03
CA LEU A 115 4.13 11.58 0.49
C LEU A 115 3.21 12.10 -0.60
N TYR A 116 3.17 11.37 -1.71
CA TYR A 116 2.30 11.67 -2.84
C TYR A 116 1.45 10.45 -3.18
N HIS A 117 0.16 10.66 -3.40
CA HIS A 117 -0.73 9.71 -4.04
C HIS A 117 -0.34 9.57 -5.51
N GLU A 118 -0.13 8.37 -5.99
CA GLU A 118 0.05 8.08 -7.40
C GLU A 118 -1.31 8.06 -8.08
N TYR A 119 -1.57 9.05 -8.91
CA TYR A 119 -2.80 9.12 -9.69
C TYR A 119 -2.64 8.29 -10.96
N TYR A 120 -3.52 7.30 -11.12
CA TYR A 120 -3.51 6.42 -12.28
C TYR A 120 -4.35 7.01 -13.40
N HIS A 121 -3.78 7.00 -14.61
CA HIS A 121 -4.42 7.52 -15.78
C HIS A 121 -4.35 6.53 -16.94
N LEU A 122 -5.38 6.52 -17.78
CA LEU A 122 -5.52 5.55 -18.86
C LEU A 122 -4.60 5.91 -20.04
N VAL A 123 -3.74 5.00 -20.40
CA VAL A 123 -2.99 5.01 -21.67
C VAL A 123 -3.69 4.03 -22.61
N GLU A 124 -4.38 4.53 -23.62
CA GLU A 124 -5.17 3.72 -24.54
C GLU A 124 -4.34 3.17 -25.70
N THR A 125 -3.35 3.94 -26.17
CA THR A 125 -2.58 3.60 -27.36
C THR A 125 -1.09 3.73 -27.09
N ILE A 126 -0.33 2.71 -27.44
CA ILE A 126 1.12 2.71 -27.46
C ILE A 126 1.58 2.93 -28.90
N TYR A 127 2.17 4.09 -29.16
CA TYR A 127 2.63 4.47 -30.50
C TYR A 127 3.99 3.90 -30.89
N ASP A 128 4.78 3.49 -29.91
CA ASP A 128 6.09 2.87 -30.13
C ASP A 128 5.92 1.36 -30.24
N ALA A 129 6.09 0.83 -31.44
CA ALA A 129 5.96 -0.60 -31.74
C ALA A 129 7.05 -1.47 -31.06
N GLU A 130 8.18 -0.89 -30.67
CA GLU A 130 9.26 -1.57 -29.95
C GLU A 130 9.08 -1.51 -28.44
N SER A 131 8.12 -0.73 -27.97
CA SER A 131 7.82 -0.61 -26.54
C SER A 131 7.27 -1.92 -25.98
N LYS A 132 7.72 -2.25 -24.77
CA LYS A 132 7.14 -3.37 -23.99
C LYS A 132 5.89 -2.95 -23.21
N MET A 133 5.49 -1.69 -23.31
CA MET A 133 4.26 -1.20 -22.67
C MET A 133 3.02 -1.79 -23.32
N ILE A 134 1.95 -1.86 -22.57
CA ILE A 134 0.61 -2.25 -23.04
C ILE A 134 -0.38 -1.15 -22.69
N PRO A 135 -1.53 -1.02 -23.36
CA PRO A 135 -2.62 -0.15 -22.88
C PRO A 135 -3.00 -0.52 -21.44
N GLY A 136 -3.30 0.49 -20.63
CA GLY A 136 -3.65 0.27 -19.23
C GLY A 136 -3.61 1.54 -18.38
N MET A 137 -3.86 1.36 -17.09
CA MET A 137 -3.82 2.43 -16.10
C MET A 137 -2.40 2.55 -15.52
N TYR A 138 -1.73 3.65 -15.84
CA TYR A 138 -0.35 3.94 -15.41
C TYR A 138 -0.31 5.00 -14.33
N PRO A 139 0.59 4.87 -13.31
CA PRO A 139 0.84 5.95 -12.36
C PRO A 139 1.62 7.05 -13.09
N ASP A 140 1.06 8.25 -13.14
CA ASP A 140 1.70 9.36 -13.85
C ASP A 140 1.79 10.61 -12.98
N ALA A 141 0.66 11.19 -12.55
CA ALA A 141 0.67 12.36 -11.72
C ALA A 141 0.90 12.02 -10.23
N LEU A 142 1.70 12.85 -9.55
CA LEU A 142 1.93 12.79 -8.11
C LEU A 142 1.14 13.91 -7.42
N ILE A 143 0.10 13.54 -6.67
CA ILE A 143 -0.74 14.47 -5.92
C ILE A 143 -0.31 14.41 -4.44
N PRO A 144 -0.03 15.53 -3.76
CA PRO A 144 0.25 15.50 -2.32
C PRO A 144 -0.79 14.65 -1.58
N LEU A 145 -0.35 13.70 -0.75
CA LEU A 145 -1.27 12.73 -0.13
C LEU A 145 -2.36 13.41 0.70
N ALA A 146 -2.03 14.52 1.37
CA ALA A 146 -3.01 15.30 2.12
C ALA A 146 -4.13 15.86 1.21
N ASP A 147 -3.78 16.33 0.01
CA ASP A 147 -4.75 16.83 -0.97
C ASP A 147 -5.56 15.69 -1.59
N ALA A 148 -4.94 14.56 -1.90
CA ALA A 148 -5.63 13.38 -2.38
C ALA A 148 -6.69 12.91 -1.37
N LYS A 149 -6.35 12.89 -0.07
CA LYS A 149 -7.30 12.58 1.02
C LYS A 149 -8.44 13.61 1.09
N ARG A 150 -8.13 14.91 1.04
CA ARG A 150 -9.12 15.98 1.05
C ARG A 150 -10.09 15.90 -0.14
N LEU A 151 -9.61 15.44 -1.30
CA LEU A 151 -10.39 15.26 -2.52
C LEU A 151 -11.09 13.90 -2.63
N GLY A 152 -10.88 12.99 -1.67
CA GLY A 152 -11.48 11.67 -1.65
C GLY A 152 -10.88 10.67 -2.64
N PHE A 153 -9.63 10.90 -3.09
CA PHE A 153 -8.90 9.99 -3.98
C PHE A 153 -8.25 8.82 -3.25
N ASN A 154 -8.19 8.86 -1.91
CA ASN A 154 -7.61 7.79 -1.10
C ASN A 154 -8.52 6.57 -0.97
N LYS A 155 -8.99 6.07 -2.11
CA LYS A 155 -9.82 4.87 -2.24
C LYS A 155 -9.23 3.92 -3.27
N VAL A 156 -9.49 2.62 -3.10
CA VAL A 156 -8.98 1.60 -4.03
C VAL A 156 -10.08 0.58 -4.30
N LYS A 157 -10.28 0.23 -5.57
CA LYS A 157 -11.19 -0.84 -5.95
C LYS A 157 -10.53 -2.20 -5.76
N ALA A 158 -11.34 -3.19 -5.39
CA ALA A 158 -10.91 -4.58 -5.24
C ALA A 158 -10.09 -5.06 -6.44
N GLY A 159 -8.95 -5.69 -6.17
CA GLY A 159 -8.03 -6.21 -7.17
C GLY A 159 -7.09 -5.19 -7.80
N ASN A 160 -7.31 -3.89 -7.58
CA ASN A 160 -6.42 -2.83 -8.08
C ASN A 160 -5.20 -2.65 -7.17
N THR A 161 -4.11 -2.19 -7.76
CA THR A 161 -2.92 -1.71 -7.06
C THR A 161 -3.02 -0.20 -6.88
N GLN A 162 -2.67 0.29 -5.70
CA GLN A 162 -2.50 1.71 -5.43
C GLN A 162 -1.09 1.97 -4.91
N GLY A 163 -0.46 3.02 -5.41
CA GLY A 163 0.84 3.49 -4.98
C GLY A 163 0.78 4.81 -4.21
N VAL A 164 1.71 4.93 -3.26
CA VAL A 164 2.10 6.18 -2.61
C VAL A 164 3.60 6.35 -2.81
N TYR A 165 3.96 7.43 -3.48
CA TYR A 165 5.34 7.80 -3.74
C TYR A 165 5.89 8.55 -2.52
N ALA A 166 6.92 8.02 -1.90
CA ALA A 166 7.56 8.60 -0.72
C ALA A 166 8.93 9.16 -1.10
N THR A 167 9.13 10.45 -0.90
CA THR A 167 10.40 11.16 -1.13
C THR A 167 11.02 11.54 0.20
N LEU A 168 12.19 11.01 0.49
CA LEU A 168 12.99 11.33 1.66
C LEU A 168 14.04 12.39 1.29
N TYR A 169 14.11 13.48 2.04
CA TYR A 169 15.28 14.36 2.07
C TYR A 169 16.23 13.95 3.19
N VAL A 170 17.47 13.72 2.89
CA VAL A 170 18.53 13.48 3.89
C VAL A 170 19.21 14.81 4.22
N PRO A 171 19.02 15.37 5.44
CA PRO A 171 19.60 16.64 5.82
C PRO A 171 21.13 16.65 5.71
N LYS A 172 21.72 17.80 5.41
CA LYS A 172 23.19 17.99 5.40
C LYS A 172 23.85 17.64 6.74
N THR A 173 23.12 17.82 7.83
CA THR A 173 23.55 17.57 9.21
C THR A 173 23.36 16.12 9.64
N ALA A 174 22.75 15.27 8.80
CA ALA A 174 22.56 13.86 9.14
C ALA A 174 23.90 13.17 9.34
N ALA A 175 24.03 12.36 10.38
CA ALA A 175 25.20 11.51 10.55
C ALA A 175 25.20 10.37 9.50
N ALA A 176 26.37 9.96 9.03
CA ALA A 176 26.49 8.76 8.21
C ALA A 176 26.12 7.52 9.03
N GLY A 177 25.43 6.57 8.41
CA GLY A 177 25.01 5.35 9.11
C GLY A 177 23.82 4.68 8.47
N VAL A 178 23.27 3.70 9.18
CA VAL A 178 22.06 2.99 8.76
C VAL A 178 20.92 3.38 9.71
N TYR A 179 20.01 4.14 9.19
CA TYR A 179 18.79 4.54 9.88
C TYR A 179 17.69 3.51 9.67
N THR A 180 16.90 3.25 10.70
CA THR A 180 15.77 2.33 10.65
C THR A 180 14.49 2.98 11.16
N GLY A 181 13.38 2.56 10.62
CA GLY A 181 12.05 3.03 10.99
C GLY A 181 10.98 2.13 10.41
N THR A 182 9.77 2.66 10.29
CA THR A 182 8.60 1.91 9.82
C THR A 182 7.76 2.77 8.90
N ALA A 183 7.32 2.22 7.79
CA ALA A 183 6.23 2.75 6.98
C ALA A 183 4.95 1.98 7.34
N THR A 184 3.86 2.70 7.63
CA THR A 184 2.56 2.13 7.98
C THR A 184 1.54 2.49 6.93
N VAL A 185 0.94 1.49 6.30
CA VAL A 185 -0.21 1.61 5.39
C VAL A 185 -1.46 1.21 6.15
N THR A 186 -2.37 2.14 6.33
CA THR A 186 -3.66 1.90 6.99
C THR A 186 -4.74 1.80 5.92
N LEU A 187 -5.45 0.66 5.88
CA LEU A 187 -6.55 0.40 4.94
C LEU A 187 -7.82 0.19 5.77
N ASP A 188 -8.81 1.07 5.64
CA ASP A 188 -10.06 1.06 6.42
C ASP A 188 -9.84 0.81 7.92
N GLY A 189 -8.84 1.49 8.48
CA GLY A 189 -8.46 1.37 9.89
C GLY A 189 -7.54 0.20 10.24
N THR A 190 -7.27 -0.73 9.31
CA THR A 190 -6.33 -1.85 9.53
C THR A 190 -4.92 -1.44 9.11
N ALA A 191 -3.98 -1.48 10.05
CA ALA A 191 -2.59 -1.10 9.81
C ALA A 191 -1.75 -2.29 9.32
N ASN A 192 -0.96 -2.02 8.28
CA ASN A 192 0.06 -2.93 7.73
C ASN A 192 1.40 -2.20 7.71
N THR A 193 2.47 -2.83 8.14
CA THR A 193 3.77 -2.18 8.31
C THR A 193 4.84 -2.79 7.42
N LEU A 194 5.73 -1.93 6.90
CA LEU A 194 6.97 -2.30 6.25
C LEU A 194 8.14 -1.73 7.04
N PRO A 195 9.19 -2.51 7.32
CA PRO A 195 10.45 -1.97 7.79
C PRO A 195 11.03 -0.96 6.80
N VAL A 196 11.61 0.12 7.31
CA VAL A 196 12.35 1.11 6.53
C VAL A 196 13.82 1.04 6.92
N ARG A 197 14.69 1.03 5.93
CA ARG A 197 16.13 1.03 6.11
C ARG A 197 16.76 2.04 5.16
N VAL A 198 17.40 3.07 5.72
CA VAL A 198 18.07 4.13 4.97
C VAL A 198 19.55 4.11 5.28
N ARG A 199 20.37 3.89 4.25
CA ARG A 199 21.82 4.01 4.36
C ARG A 199 22.26 5.41 3.94
N VAL A 200 22.79 6.20 4.87
CA VAL A 200 23.34 7.52 4.62
C VAL A 200 24.85 7.40 4.49
N PHE A 201 25.41 7.79 3.33
CA PHE A 201 26.84 7.81 3.07
C PHE A 201 27.51 9.05 3.67
N ASP A 202 28.77 8.94 4.04
CA ASP A 202 29.53 10.06 4.58
C ASP A 202 30.09 10.99 3.49
N TYR A 203 29.16 11.57 2.74
CA TYR A 203 29.43 12.58 1.73
C TYR A 203 28.22 13.52 1.65
N THR A 204 28.51 14.83 1.51
CA THR A 204 27.44 15.84 1.37
C THR A 204 27.43 16.37 -0.04
N LEU A 205 26.29 16.24 -0.72
CA LEU A 205 26.10 16.83 -2.05
C LEU A 205 26.13 18.37 -1.94
N PRO A 206 26.77 19.06 -2.91
CA PRO A 206 26.75 20.52 -2.96
C PRO A 206 25.33 21.05 -3.22
N ASP A 207 25.08 22.31 -2.86
CA ASP A 207 23.79 22.96 -3.14
C ASP A 207 23.59 23.29 -4.61
N GLU A 208 24.69 23.52 -5.30
CA GLU A 208 24.71 23.89 -6.71
C GLU A 208 25.50 22.86 -7.51
N VAL A 209 24.92 22.42 -8.61
CA VAL A 209 25.61 21.60 -9.60
C VAL A 209 26.33 22.55 -10.55
N SER A 210 27.67 22.64 -10.47
CA SER A 210 28.45 23.34 -11.49
C SER A 210 28.56 22.44 -12.73
N ILE A 211 27.83 22.79 -13.76
CA ILE A 211 28.03 22.23 -15.10
C ILE A 211 29.20 23.00 -15.71
N MET A 212 30.34 22.34 -15.83
CA MET A 212 31.47 22.86 -16.60
C MET A 212 31.31 22.54 -18.09
#